data_01e285a88d53e6bb02fac2a8923fb5fd
#
_entry.id   01e285a88d53e6bb02fac2a8923fb5fd
#
_cell.length_a   1.000
_cell.length_b   1.000
_cell.length_c   1.000
_cell.angle_alpha   90.00
_cell.angle_beta   90.00
_cell.angle_gamma   90.00
#
_symmetry.space_group_name_H-M   'P 1'
#
loop_
_entity.id
_entity.type
_entity.pdbx_description
1 polymer ?
#
loop_
_entity_poly.entity_id
_entity_poly.type
_entity_poly.pdbx_seq_one_letter_code
_entity_poly.pdbx_strand_id
1 'polypeptide(L)'
;MSLRLGLARGLRAARRMRGISQDGLGVSSRTYLSALELGKQTPTLDKFDEIARAIGVHPLSVLYYAYAVGLKPQEVTELGRIVRSEISGIEQYDITSD
;
A
#
# COMPACT_ATOMS: atom_id res chain seq x y z
N MET A 1 9.85 -6.41 10.37
CA MET A 1 8.97 -5.20 10.37
C MET A 1 7.53 -5.66 10.22
N SER A 2 6.62 -5.08 10.98
CA SER A 2 5.21 -5.42 10.86
C SER A 2 4.64 -4.84 9.57
N LEU A 3 3.55 -5.43 9.09
CA LEU A 3 2.86 -4.93 7.90
C LEU A 3 2.40 -3.48 8.09
N ARG A 4 1.91 -3.15 9.29
CA ARG A 4 1.48 -1.78 9.59
C ARG A 4 2.62 -0.78 9.42
N LEU A 5 3.81 -1.11 9.91
CA LEU A 5 4.97 -0.23 9.76
C LEU A 5 5.44 -0.16 8.32
N GLY A 6 5.39 -1.28 7.60
CA GLY A 6 5.71 -1.30 6.18
C GLY A 6 4.77 -0.41 5.38
N LEU A 7 3.47 -0.47 5.70
CA LEU A 7 2.47 0.37 5.07
C LEU A 7 2.70 1.86 5.36
N ALA A 8 3.00 2.17 6.62
CA ALA A 8 3.30 3.55 7.03
C ALA A 8 4.48 4.11 6.25
N ARG A 9 5.56 3.33 6.15
CA ARG A 9 6.75 3.74 5.39
C ARG A 9 6.43 3.90 3.91
N GLY A 10 5.65 3.00 3.35
CA GLY A 10 5.28 3.04 1.94
C GLY A 10 4.46 4.27 1.59
N LEU A 11 3.48 4.61 2.42
CA LEU A 11 2.66 5.80 2.20
C LEU A 11 3.51 7.07 2.26
N ARG A 12 4.38 7.17 3.27
CA ARG A 12 5.25 8.33 3.42
C ARG A 12 6.20 8.46 2.24
N ALA A 13 6.82 7.36 1.84
CA ALA A 13 7.77 7.37 0.73
C ALA A 13 7.09 7.71 -0.59
N ALA A 14 5.90 7.18 -0.83
CA ALA A 14 5.12 7.47 -2.04
C ALA A 14 4.77 8.96 -2.11
N ARG A 15 4.30 9.53 -0.99
CA ARG A 15 3.97 10.94 -0.91
C ARG A 15 5.20 11.82 -1.21
N ARG A 16 6.33 11.46 -0.61
CA ARG A 16 7.60 12.18 -0.85
C ARG A 16 8.08 12.04 -2.28
N MET A 17 7.92 10.86 -2.85
CA MET A 17 8.27 10.62 -4.25
C MET A 17 7.52 11.56 -5.18
N ARG A 18 6.26 11.88 -4.85
CA ARG A 18 5.44 12.79 -5.63
C ARG A 18 5.60 14.26 -5.21
N GLY A 19 6.42 14.54 -4.20
CA GLY A 19 6.65 15.90 -3.76
C GLY A 19 5.45 16.56 -3.08
N ILE A 20 4.56 15.77 -2.48
CA ILE A 20 3.34 16.27 -1.85
C ILE A 20 3.55 16.40 -0.35
N SER A 21 3.17 17.56 0.22
CA SER A 21 3.19 17.73 1.68
C SER A 21 2.01 17.01 2.32
N GLN A 22 2.08 16.80 3.63
CA GLN A 22 0.96 16.16 4.34
C GLN A 22 -0.33 16.96 4.20
N ASP A 23 -0.22 18.28 4.14
CA ASP A 23 -1.39 19.16 3.98
C ASP A 23 -1.94 19.15 2.55
N GLY A 24 -1.14 18.72 1.58
CA GLY A 24 -1.49 18.82 0.17
C GLY A 24 -2.41 17.75 -0.36
N LEU A 25 -2.71 16.71 0.43
CA LEU A 25 -3.52 15.61 -0.09
C LEU A 25 -5.00 15.92 -0.19
N GLY A 26 -5.54 16.71 0.74
CA GLY A 26 -6.94 17.12 0.67
C GLY A 26 -7.98 16.06 1.03
N VAL A 27 -7.58 14.81 1.20
CA VAL A 27 -8.52 13.71 1.49
C VAL A 27 -8.45 13.28 2.94
N SER A 28 -7.60 13.93 3.73
CA SER A 28 -7.37 13.55 5.11
C SER A 28 -6.77 14.72 5.87
N SER A 29 -7.02 14.79 7.17
CA SER A 29 -6.38 15.80 7.99
C SER A 29 -4.89 15.49 8.11
N ARG A 30 -4.09 16.53 8.33
CA ARG A 30 -2.66 16.38 8.54
C ARG A 30 -2.37 15.51 9.76
N THR A 31 -3.13 15.69 10.84
CA THR A 31 -2.96 14.92 12.06
C THR A 31 -3.18 13.44 11.83
N TYR A 32 -4.23 13.09 11.11
CA TYR A 32 -4.54 11.70 10.79
C TYR A 32 -3.45 11.10 9.88
N LEU A 33 -3.08 11.83 8.83
CA LEU A 33 -2.05 11.35 7.90
C LEU A 33 -0.71 11.16 8.62
N SER A 34 -0.35 12.10 9.50
CA SER A 34 0.86 11.98 10.29
C SER A 34 0.84 10.73 11.15
N ALA A 35 -0.29 10.43 11.80
CA ALA A 35 -0.44 9.22 12.62
C ALA A 35 -0.28 7.95 11.78
N LEU A 36 -0.84 7.94 10.57
CA LEU A 36 -0.68 6.81 9.64
C LEU A 36 0.79 6.62 9.27
N GLU A 37 1.46 7.70 8.91
CA GLU A 37 2.86 7.64 8.46
C GLU A 37 3.82 7.28 9.58
N LEU A 38 3.43 7.50 10.83
CA LEU A 38 4.20 7.09 11.99
C LEU A 38 3.87 5.67 12.46
N GLY A 39 2.92 5.01 11.79
CA GLY A 39 2.53 3.67 12.16
C GLY A 39 1.67 3.59 13.42
N LYS A 40 1.09 4.70 13.85
CA LYS A 40 0.24 4.74 15.05
C LYS A 40 -1.17 4.25 14.79
N GLN A 41 -1.61 4.28 13.54
CA GLN A 41 -2.93 3.85 13.12
C GLN A 41 -2.83 3.05 11.85
N THR A 42 -3.81 2.18 11.63
CA THR A 42 -3.96 1.44 10.38
C THR A 42 -5.23 1.94 9.70
N PRO A 43 -5.16 2.38 8.45
CA PRO A 43 -6.36 2.84 7.76
C PRO A 43 -7.26 1.65 7.39
N THR A 44 -8.54 1.93 7.19
CA THR A 44 -9.40 0.96 6.51
C THR A 44 -8.92 0.80 5.07
N LEU A 45 -9.29 -0.29 4.41
CA LEU A 45 -8.92 -0.49 3.01
C LEU A 45 -9.43 0.64 2.13
N ASP A 46 -10.66 1.08 2.34
CA ASP A 46 -11.24 2.16 1.55
C ASP A 46 -10.48 3.47 1.76
N LYS A 47 -10.12 3.79 3.00
CA LYS A 47 -9.37 5.00 3.28
C LYS A 47 -7.96 4.92 2.71
N PHE A 48 -7.34 3.74 2.80
CA PHE A 48 -6.04 3.50 2.21
C PHE A 48 -6.06 3.71 0.68
N ASP A 49 -7.06 3.14 0.02
CA ASP A 49 -7.24 3.32 -1.42
C ASP A 49 -7.37 4.81 -1.77
N GLU A 50 -8.20 5.53 -1.03
CA GLU A 50 -8.42 6.96 -1.26
C GLU A 50 -7.12 7.76 -1.13
N ILE A 51 -6.35 7.49 -0.07
CA ILE A 51 -5.09 8.19 0.16
C ILE A 51 -4.08 7.89 -0.93
N ALA A 52 -3.91 6.63 -1.30
CA ALA A 52 -2.96 6.23 -2.34
C ALA A 52 -3.32 6.87 -3.68
N ARG A 53 -4.59 6.90 -4.03
CA ARG A 53 -5.05 7.55 -5.26
C ARG A 53 -4.79 9.05 -5.24
N ALA A 54 -5.00 9.69 -4.09
CA ALA A 54 -4.71 11.12 -3.93
C ALA A 54 -3.22 11.41 -4.10
N ILE A 55 -2.37 10.50 -3.65
CA ILE A 55 -0.92 10.61 -3.87
C ILE A 55 -0.57 10.44 -5.35
N GLY A 56 -1.38 9.68 -6.08
CA GLY A 56 -1.13 9.41 -7.49
C GLY A 56 -0.40 8.10 -7.72
N VAL A 57 -0.54 7.14 -6.80
CA VAL A 57 0.02 5.80 -6.96
C VAL A 57 -1.11 4.78 -6.82
N HIS A 58 -0.92 3.63 -7.43
CA HIS A 58 -1.87 2.54 -7.24
C HIS A 58 -1.73 2.02 -5.81
N PRO A 59 -2.83 1.83 -5.07
CA PRO A 59 -2.75 1.33 -3.69
C PRO A 59 -2.01 -0.01 -3.58
N LEU A 60 -2.13 -0.86 -4.60
CA LEU A 60 -1.42 -2.14 -4.60
C LEU A 60 0.11 -1.95 -4.61
N SER A 61 0.61 -0.87 -5.22
CA SER A 61 2.05 -0.59 -5.22
C SER A 61 2.56 -0.34 -3.81
N VAL A 62 1.81 0.41 -3.02
CA VAL A 62 2.18 0.68 -1.63
C VAL A 62 2.06 -0.58 -0.79
N LEU A 63 1.00 -1.35 -0.99
CA LEU A 63 0.80 -2.60 -0.27
C LEU A 63 1.89 -3.62 -0.61
N TYR A 64 2.22 -3.74 -1.89
CA TYR A 64 3.30 -4.63 -2.34
C TYR A 64 4.62 -4.22 -1.66
N TYR A 65 4.92 -2.92 -1.64
CA TYR A 65 6.11 -2.42 -0.97
C TYR A 65 6.11 -2.79 0.51
N ALA A 66 4.95 -2.71 1.17
CA ALA A 66 4.83 -3.03 2.59
C ALA A 66 5.22 -4.49 2.88
N TYR A 67 4.88 -5.39 1.97
CA TYR A 67 5.27 -6.79 2.09
C TYR A 67 6.72 -7.04 1.65
N ALA A 68 7.24 -6.22 0.75
CA ALA A 68 8.55 -6.43 0.15
C ALA A 68 9.69 -5.76 0.91
N VAL A 69 9.38 -4.75 1.74
CA VAL A 69 10.41 -3.99 2.42
C VAL A 69 11.22 -4.92 3.34
N GLY A 70 12.55 -4.85 3.21
CA GLY A 70 13.45 -5.71 3.98
C GLY A 70 13.78 -7.04 3.29
N LEU A 71 13.13 -7.36 2.18
CA LEU A 71 13.45 -8.56 1.41
C LEU A 71 14.62 -8.30 0.48
N LYS A 72 15.35 -9.38 0.16
CA LYS A 72 16.41 -9.33 -0.85
C LYS A 72 15.78 -9.22 -2.24
N PRO A 73 16.51 -8.68 -3.25
CA PRO A 73 15.95 -8.53 -4.59
C PRO A 73 15.35 -9.82 -5.17
N GLN A 74 16.00 -10.97 -4.98
CA GLN A 74 15.46 -12.23 -5.49
C GLN A 74 14.19 -12.65 -4.75
N GLU A 75 14.06 -12.28 -3.49
CA GLU A 75 12.85 -12.56 -2.71
C GLU A 75 11.68 -11.67 -3.16
N VAL A 76 11.97 -10.43 -3.54
CA VAL A 76 10.95 -9.53 -4.10
C VAL A 76 10.44 -10.10 -5.42
N THR A 77 11.35 -10.58 -6.28
CA THR A 77 10.97 -11.20 -7.55
C THR A 77 10.09 -12.43 -7.32
N GLU A 78 10.46 -13.26 -6.36
CA GLU A 78 9.70 -14.47 -6.01
C GLU A 78 8.31 -14.12 -5.46
N LEU A 79 8.22 -13.06 -4.65
CA LEU A 79 6.94 -12.58 -4.13
C LEU A 79 6.02 -12.22 -5.29
N GLY A 80 6.53 -11.51 -6.30
CA GLY A 80 5.73 -11.16 -7.47
C GLY A 80 5.24 -12.38 -8.23
N ARG A 81 6.10 -13.40 -8.37
CA ARG A 81 5.73 -14.64 -9.03
C ARG A 81 4.61 -15.36 -8.27
N ILE A 82 4.74 -15.45 -6.95
CA ILE A 82 3.74 -16.08 -6.09
C ILE A 82 2.39 -15.37 -6.22
N VAL A 83 2.40 -14.05 -6.12
CA VAL A 83 1.17 -13.27 -6.18
C VAL A 83 0.45 -13.46 -7.52
N ARG A 84 1.21 -13.37 -8.62
CA ARG A 84 0.61 -13.56 -9.95
C ARG A 84 0.04 -14.96 -10.14
N SER A 85 0.76 -15.96 -9.65
CA SER A 85 0.31 -17.35 -9.73
C SER A 85 -0.98 -17.57 -8.94
N GLU A 86 -1.04 -17.01 -7.73
CA GLU A 86 -2.21 -17.16 -6.88
C GLU A 86 -3.41 -16.40 -7.42
N ILE A 87 -3.20 -15.22 -8.02
CA ILE A 87 -4.28 -14.48 -8.67
C ILE A 87 -4.91 -15.33 -9.78
N SER A 88 -4.08 -15.98 -10.57
CA SER A 88 -4.56 -16.85 -11.65
C SER A 88 -5.40 -18.00 -11.08
N GLY A 89 -4.95 -18.60 -9.97
CA GLY A 89 -5.72 -19.65 -9.31
C GLY A 89 -7.04 -19.14 -8.73
N ILE A 90 -6.99 -17.99 -8.06
CA ILE A 90 -8.18 -17.38 -7.48
C ILE A 90 -9.22 -17.12 -8.56
N GLU A 91 -8.78 -16.61 -9.71
CA GLU A 91 -9.63 -16.29 -10.84
C GLU A 91 -10.44 -17.51 -11.31
N GLN A 92 -9.79 -18.68 -11.33
CA GLN A 92 -10.46 -19.91 -11.74
C GLN A 92 -11.58 -20.34 -10.80
N TYR A 93 -11.49 -19.94 -9.53
CA TYR A 93 -12.48 -20.32 -8.50
C TYR A 93 -13.43 -19.19 -8.16
N ASP A 94 -13.28 -18.04 -8.79
CA ASP A 94 -14.19 -16.92 -8.59
C ASP A 94 -15.41 -17.14 -9.44
N ILE A 95 -16.35 -17.88 -8.88
CA ILE A 95 -17.61 -18.18 -9.58
C ILE A 95 -18.57 -17.06 -9.23
N THR A 96 -18.46 -15.99 -9.94
CA THR A 96 -19.42 -14.90 -9.84
C THR A 96 -20.64 -15.32 -10.62
N SER A 97 -21.48 -16.06 -10.00
CA SER A 97 -22.62 -16.66 -10.66
C SER A 97 -23.81 -15.73 -10.82
N ASP A 98 -23.61 -14.51 -10.50
CA ASP A 98 -24.78 -13.58 -10.53
C ASP A 98 -24.54 -12.38 -11.38
#